data_b065e1652879878cf32d61d41ece2ef8
#
_entry.id   b065e1652879878cf32d61d41ece2ef8
#
_cell.length_a   1.000
_cell.length_b   1.000
_cell.length_c   1.000
_cell.angle_alpha   90.00
_cell.angle_beta   90.00
_cell.angle_gamma   90.00
#
_symmetry.space_group_name_H-M   'P 1'
#
loop_
_entity.id
_entity.type
_entity.pdbx_description
1 polymer ?
#
loop_
_entity_poly.entity_id
_entity_poly.type
_entity_poly.pdbx_seq_one_letter_code
_entity_poly.pdbx_strand_id
1 'polypeptide(L)'
;MDYVFLNDKIIRVDDLKLSLNNRGFFFGDGFFETIKIINGKIFNYKNHYNRIVETLDLLDIRFLMKKSHLKDQLDALVLRNNIKEGGRLKIVIFRNSSGRYLPHDNFSNIIVTSESSLKNLFQFF
;
A
#
# COMPACT_ATOMS: atom_id res chain seq x y z
N MET A 1 -10.85 -7.96 -5.89
CA MET A 1 -9.39 -7.70 -5.93
C MET A 1 -8.66 -9.02 -6.09
N ASP A 2 -7.95 -9.20 -7.21
CA ASP A 2 -7.24 -10.44 -7.48
C ASP A 2 -5.74 -10.33 -7.26
N TYR A 3 -5.20 -9.13 -7.31
CA TYR A 3 -3.76 -8.84 -7.21
C TYR A 3 -3.48 -7.80 -6.14
N VAL A 4 -2.32 -7.95 -5.51
CA VAL A 4 -1.79 -6.98 -4.54
C VAL A 4 -0.34 -6.68 -4.89
N PHE A 5 0.13 -5.49 -4.51
CA PHE A 5 1.55 -5.15 -4.58
C PHE A 5 2.19 -5.48 -3.23
N LEU A 6 3.32 -6.18 -3.29
CA LEU A 6 4.10 -6.52 -2.09
C LEU A 6 5.56 -6.18 -2.36
N ASN A 7 6.07 -5.16 -1.69
CA ASN A 7 7.46 -4.69 -1.69
C ASN A 7 7.99 -4.26 -3.07
N ASP A 8 8.10 -5.18 -4.03
CA ASP A 8 8.69 -4.91 -5.33
C ASP A 8 7.95 -5.56 -6.49
N LYS A 9 6.85 -6.24 -6.21
CA LYS A 9 6.15 -7.00 -7.26
C LYS A 9 4.65 -7.11 -6.99
N ILE A 10 3.92 -7.34 -8.08
CA ILE A 10 2.49 -7.61 -8.04
C ILE A 10 2.31 -9.12 -8.00
N ILE A 11 1.57 -9.60 -7.01
CA ILE A 11 1.29 -11.02 -6.80
C ILE A 11 -0.22 -11.24 -6.68
N ARG A 12 -0.65 -12.49 -6.82
CA ARG A 12 -2.04 -12.84 -6.54
C ARG A 12 -2.30 -12.70 -5.05
N VAL A 13 -3.51 -12.24 -4.71
CA VAL A 13 -3.88 -12.04 -3.30
C VAL A 13 -3.77 -13.35 -2.49
N ASP A 14 -4.03 -14.49 -3.13
CA ASP A 14 -3.94 -15.79 -2.47
C ASP A 14 -2.51 -16.19 -2.08
N ASP A 15 -1.52 -15.56 -2.71
CA ASP A 15 -0.10 -15.82 -2.43
C ASP A 15 0.48 -14.87 -1.38
N LEU A 16 -0.32 -13.93 -0.88
CA LEU A 16 0.13 -12.99 0.15
C LEU A 16 0.26 -13.71 1.50
N LYS A 17 1.47 -13.68 2.05
CA LYS A 17 1.76 -14.26 3.36
C LYS A 17 2.54 -13.27 4.21
N LEU A 18 2.15 -13.15 5.47
CA LEU A 18 2.82 -12.29 6.45
C LEU A 18 3.26 -13.12 7.66
N SER A 19 4.44 -12.82 8.18
CA SER A 19 4.92 -13.45 9.41
C SER A 19 4.08 -12.98 10.60
N LEU A 20 3.75 -13.90 11.50
CA LEU A 20 3.06 -13.56 12.75
C LEU A 20 3.93 -12.70 13.67
N ASN A 21 5.24 -12.72 13.48
CA ASN A 21 6.18 -11.89 14.27
C ASN A 21 6.40 -10.50 13.67
N ASN A 22 5.62 -10.11 12.67
CA ASN A 22 5.76 -8.82 12.02
C ASN A 22 5.37 -7.70 12.99
N ARG A 23 6.22 -6.67 13.09
CA ARG A 23 5.99 -5.54 14.01
C ARG A 23 4.74 -4.75 13.68
N GLY A 24 4.46 -4.54 12.38
CA GLY A 24 3.26 -3.83 11.96
C GLY A 24 1.99 -4.53 12.40
N PHE A 25 2.01 -5.86 12.36
CA PHE A 25 0.87 -6.68 12.76
C PHE A 25 0.65 -6.68 14.28
N PHE A 26 1.72 -6.90 15.07
CA PHE A 26 1.58 -7.06 16.52
C PHE A 26 1.72 -5.77 17.31
N PHE A 27 2.46 -4.79 16.81
CA PHE A 27 2.82 -3.59 17.57
C PHE A 27 2.29 -2.30 16.93
N GLY A 28 1.57 -2.40 15.82
CA GLY A 28 1.08 -1.22 15.11
C GLY A 28 2.20 -0.31 14.59
N ASP A 29 3.35 -0.88 14.25
CA ASP A 29 4.55 -0.13 13.86
C ASP A 29 4.53 0.18 12.37
N GLY A 30 3.56 0.99 11.97
CA GLY A 30 3.34 1.37 10.59
C GLY A 30 2.17 2.32 10.46
N PHE A 31 1.77 2.56 9.22
CA PHE A 31 0.63 3.42 8.91
C PHE A 31 0.05 3.04 7.55
N PHE A 32 -1.09 3.63 7.22
CA PHE A 32 -1.68 3.46 5.89
C PHE A 32 -2.10 4.79 5.30
N GLU A 33 -2.20 4.81 3.97
CA GLU A 33 -2.66 5.94 3.18
C GLU A 33 -3.69 5.42 2.16
N THR A 34 -4.77 6.15 1.98
CA THR A 34 -5.82 5.78 1.02
C THR A 34 -5.85 6.79 -0.11
N ILE A 35 -5.77 6.31 -1.35
CA ILE A 35 -5.74 7.13 -2.55
C ILE A 35 -6.96 6.81 -3.40
N LYS A 36 -7.68 7.85 -3.82
CA LYS A 36 -8.85 7.72 -4.65
C LYS A 36 -8.47 7.45 -6.11
N ILE A 37 -9.24 6.59 -6.77
CA ILE A 37 -9.12 6.32 -8.20
C ILE A 37 -10.34 6.94 -8.89
N ILE A 38 -10.10 7.76 -9.91
CA ILE A 38 -11.14 8.42 -10.69
C ILE A 38 -10.90 8.14 -12.17
N ASN A 39 -11.88 7.56 -12.84
CA ASN A 39 -11.78 7.18 -14.25
C ASN A 39 -10.54 6.31 -14.54
N GLY A 40 -10.28 5.35 -13.64
CA GLY A 40 -9.15 4.44 -13.76
C GLY A 40 -7.79 5.05 -13.45
N LYS A 41 -7.74 6.29 -12.97
CA LYS A 41 -6.50 7.01 -12.69
C LYS A 41 -6.39 7.40 -11.23
N ILE A 42 -5.18 7.36 -10.71
CA ILE A 42 -4.88 7.76 -9.35
C ILE A 42 -5.04 9.27 -9.21
N PHE A 43 -5.82 9.68 -8.22
CA PHE A 43 -6.11 11.09 -7.98
C PHE A 43 -5.17 11.66 -6.92
N ASN A 44 -4.58 12.85 -7.22
CA ASN A 44 -3.81 13.63 -6.25
C ASN A 44 -2.58 12.91 -5.69
N TYR A 45 -1.90 12.16 -6.54
CA TYR A 45 -0.76 11.32 -6.13
C TYR A 45 0.34 12.11 -5.44
N LYS A 46 0.70 13.29 -5.97
CA LYS A 46 1.79 14.11 -5.44
C LYS A 46 1.60 14.41 -3.94
N ASN A 47 0.38 14.81 -3.55
CA ASN A 47 0.08 15.13 -2.17
C ASN A 47 0.09 13.89 -1.27
N HIS A 48 -0.38 12.77 -1.76
CA HIS A 48 -0.32 11.50 -1.03
C HIS A 48 1.12 11.04 -0.83
N TYR A 49 1.95 11.12 -1.87
CA TYR A 49 3.36 10.76 -1.75
C TYR A 49 4.08 11.65 -0.73
N ASN A 50 3.86 12.95 -0.78
CA ASN A 50 4.47 13.88 0.19
C ASN A 50 4.06 13.53 1.62
N ARG A 51 2.79 13.19 1.85
CA ARG A 51 2.31 12.79 3.18
C ARG A 51 2.94 11.48 3.64
N ILE A 52 3.10 10.53 2.73
CA ILE A 52 3.78 9.26 3.03
C ILE A 52 5.22 9.54 3.49
N VAL A 53 5.96 10.36 2.76
CA VAL A 53 7.34 10.69 3.10
C VAL A 53 7.44 11.38 4.46
N GLU A 54 6.56 12.35 4.73
CA GLU A 54 6.52 13.04 6.01
C GLU A 54 6.25 12.07 7.17
N THR A 55 5.31 11.16 6.99
CA THR A 55 4.97 10.17 8.02
C THR A 55 6.13 9.20 8.26
N LEU A 56 6.80 8.76 7.19
CA LEU A 56 7.96 7.87 7.31
C LEU A 56 9.09 8.55 8.08
N ASP A 57 9.32 9.84 7.84
CA ASP A 57 10.32 10.61 8.57
C ASP A 57 9.98 10.68 10.06
N LEU A 58 8.72 10.95 10.39
CA LEU A 58 8.26 11.00 11.78
C LEU A 58 8.42 9.66 12.50
N LEU A 59 8.21 8.55 11.80
CA LEU A 59 8.31 7.21 12.37
C LEU A 59 9.72 6.63 12.29
N ASP A 60 10.66 7.34 11.67
CA ASP A 60 12.02 6.88 11.41
C ASP A 60 12.03 5.53 10.68
N ILE A 61 11.24 5.45 9.61
CA ILE A 61 11.18 4.27 8.73
C ILE A 61 11.80 4.65 7.38
N ARG A 62 12.74 3.85 6.91
CA ARG A 62 13.38 4.06 5.61
C ARG A 62 12.51 3.53 4.50
N PHE A 63 12.33 4.35 3.46
CA PHE A 63 11.55 4.02 2.30
C PHE A 63 12.39 4.20 1.05
N LEU A 64 12.65 3.11 0.34
CA LEU A 64 13.56 3.12 -0.80
C LEU A 64 12.90 3.37 -2.14
N MET A 65 11.56 3.43 -2.20
CA MET A 65 10.86 3.65 -3.46
C MET A 65 10.84 5.13 -3.83
N LYS A 66 11.32 5.42 -5.03
CA LYS A 66 11.23 6.77 -5.59
C LYS A 66 9.77 7.08 -5.95
N LYS A 67 9.45 8.38 -5.96
CA LYS A 67 8.11 8.87 -6.28
C LYS A 67 7.57 8.30 -7.60
N SER A 68 8.37 8.35 -8.67
CA SER A 68 7.96 7.86 -9.98
C SER A 68 7.81 6.34 -10.00
N HIS A 69 8.69 5.62 -9.31
CA HIS A 69 8.62 4.16 -9.27
C HIS A 69 7.37 3.67 -8.54
N LEU A 70 7.05 4.28 -7.41
CA LEU A 70 5.82 3.95 -6.69
C LEU A 70 4.59 4.23 -7.56
N LYS A 71 4.56 5.38 -8.23
CA LYS A 71 3.47 5.74 -9.14
C LYS A 71 3.26 4.67 -10.22
N ASP A 72 4.35 4.22 -10.85
CA ASP A 72 4.28 3.20 -11.89
C ASP A 72 3.71 1.88 -11.35
N GLN A 73 4.11 1.48 -10.15
CA GLN A 73 3.61 0.26 -9.53
C GLN A 73 2.12 0.37 -9.15
N LEU A 74 1.70 1.53 -8.66
CA LEU A 74 0.29 1.77 -8.34
C LEU A 74 -0.57 1.75 -9.62
N ASP A 75 -0.09 2.39 -10.69
CA ASP A 75 -0.80 2.37 -11.98
C ASP A 75 -0.91 0.94 -12.52
N ALA A 76 0.16 0.15 -12.41
CA ALA A 76 0.16 -1.24 -12.84
C ALA A 76 -0.84 -2.08 -12.04
N LEU A 77 -0.95 -1.85 -10.73
CA LEU A 77 -1.90 -2.57 -9.88
C LEU A 77 -3.34 -2.23 -10.25
N VAL A 78 -3.64 -0.96 -10.47
CA VAL A 78 -4.98 -0.52 -10.91
C VAL A 78 -5.37 -1.23 -12.21
N LEU A 79 -4.43 -1.32 -13.14
CA LEU A 79 -4.64 -1.99 -14.43
C LEU A 79 -4.86 -3.49 -14.25
N ARG A 80 -4.05 -4.16 -13.44
CA ARG A 80 -4.14 -5.60 -13.20
C ARG A 80 -5.46 -5.99 -12.53
N ASN A 81 -5.98 -5.13 -11.67
CA ASN A 81 -7.27 -5.35 -10.99
C ASN A 81 -8.47 -4.83 -11.80
N ASN A 82 -8.25 -4.39 -13.03
CA ASN A 82 -9.30 -3.94 -13.96
C ASN A 82 -10.17 -2.81 -13.40
N ILE A 83 -9.60 -1.89 -12.66
CA ILE A 83 -10.35 -0.73 -12.16
C ILE A 83 -10.33 0.35 -13.23
N LYS A 84 -11.40 0.43 -14.02
CA LYS A 84 -11.52 1.35 -15.16
C LYS A 84 -12.27 2.62 -14.83
N GLU A 85 -13.01 2.63 -13.73
CA GLU A 85 -13.82 3.75 -13.30
C GLU A 85 -13.35 4.23 -11.93
N GLY A 86 -14.21 4.26 -10.94
CA GLY A 86 -13.88 4.71 -9.60
C GLY A 86 -13.38 3.58 -8.71
N GLY A 87 -12.62 3.96 -7.70
CA GLY A 87 -12.12 3.02 -6.71
C GLY A 87 -11.18 3.68 -5.73
N ARG A 88 -10.42 2.85 -5.03
CA ARG A 88 -9.42 3.32 -4.09
C ARG A 88 -8.25 2.34 -3.98
N LEU A 89 -7.08 2.91 -3.72
CA LEU A 89 -5.88 2.19 -3.32
C LEU A 89 -5.68 2.37 -1.82
N LYS A 90 -5.31 1.31 -1.14
CA LYS A 90 -4.86 1.38 0.24
C LYS A 90 -3.40 0.96 0.31
N ILE A 91 -2.54 1.87 0.73
CA ILE A 91 -1.11 1.63 0.89
C ILE A 91 -0.83 1.44 2.37
N VAL A 92 -0.29 0.29 2.73
CA VAL A 92 0.10 -0.02 4.11
C VAL A 92 1.61 -0.15 4.14
N ILE A 93 2.25 0.65 4.98
CA ILE A 93 3.71 0.65 5.15
C ILE A 93 4.01 0.37 6.61
N PHE A 94 4.86 -0.61 6.87
CA PHE A 94 5.21 -1.00 8.22
C PHE A 94 6.69 -1.39 8.29
N ARG A 95 7.25 -1.29 9.50
CA ARG A 95 8.67 -1.57 9.73
C ARG A 95 8.99 -3.02 9.45
N ASN A 96 10.10 -3.26 8.75
CA ASN A 96 10.56 -4.59 8.40
C ASN A 96 11.37 -5.19 9.54
N SER A 97 10.68 -5.67 10.58
CA SER A 97 11.35 -6.23 11.75
C SER A 97 10.43 -7.19 12.49
N SER A 98 11.04 -8.24 13.07
CA SER A 98 10.35 -9.15 13.98
C SER A 98 10.74 -8.93 15.43
N GLY A 99 11.55 -7.91 15.76
CA GLY A 99 11.95 -7.59 17.12
C GLY A 99 10.77 -7.11 17.97
N ARG A 100 10.73 -7.51 19.24
CA ARG A 100 9.64 -7.14 20.15
C ARG A 100 9.74 -5.71 20.64
N TYR A 101 10.94 -5.27 20.99
CA TYR A 101 11.15 -3.97 21.64
C TYR A 101 11.89 -3.00 20.74
N LEU A 102 12.88 -3.49 20.00
CA LEU A 102 13.66 -2.69 19.06
C LEU A 102 13.57 -3.35 17.68
N PRO A 103 13.32 -2.57 16.62
CA PRO A 103 13.35 -3.12 15.28
C PRO A 103 14.76 -3.57 14.91
N HIS A 104 14.88 -4.63 14.10
CA HIS A 104 16.17 -5.09 13.58
C HIS A 104 16.78 -4.08 12.63
N ASP A 105 15.95 -3.40 11.85
CA ASP A 105 16.37 -2.35 10.95
C ASP A 105 15.21 -1.36 10.78
N ASN A 106 15.47 -0.27 10.04
CA ASN A 106 14.48 0.77 9.80
C ASN A 106 13.87 0.71 8.39
N PHE A 107 14.14 -0.36 7.65
CA PHE A 107 13.53 -0.54 6.34
C PHE A 107 12.05 -0.89 6.45
N SER A 108 11.32 -0.59 5.40
CA SER A 108 9.87 -0.78 5.36
C SER A 108 9.47 -1.98 4.52
N ASN A 109 8.33 -2.57 4.88
CA ASN A 109 7.53 -3.38 3.99
C ASN A 109 6.36 -2.55 3.49
N ILE A 110 5.95 -2.76 2.26
CA ILE A 110 4.82 -2.08 1.65
C ILE A 110 3.87 -3.09 1.03
N ILE A 111 2.58 -2.94 1.37
CA ILE A 111 1.50 -3.72 0.76
C ILE A 111 0.49 -2.72 0.20
N VAL A 112 0.08 -2.92 -1.05
CA VAL A 112 -0.96 -2.09 -1.65
C VAL A 112 -2.09 -2.99 -2.13
N THR A 113 -3.31 -2.62 -1.74
CA THR A 113 -4.53 -3.24 -2.23
C THR A 113 -5.34 -2.22 -3.03
N SER A 114 -6.20 -2.71 -3.92
CA SER A 114 -7.08 -1.83 -4.69
C SER A 114 -8.48 -2.43 -4.78
N GLU A 115 -9.48 -1.57 -4.72
CA GLU A 115 -10.88 -1.96 -4.81
C GLU A 115 -11.63 -1.02 -5.75
N SER A 116 -12.56 -1.59 -6.52
CA SER A 116 -13.49 -0.82 -7.35
C SER A 116 -14.64 -0.29 -6.50
N SER A 117 -14.95 0.99 -6.61
CA SER A 117 -16.10 1.58 -5.93
C SER A 117 -17.43 1.12 -6.54
N LEU A 118 -17.41 0.75 -7.81
CA LEU A 118 -18.59 0.22 -8.48
C LEU A 118 -19.08 -1.07 -7.83
N LYS A 119 -18.15 -1.95 -7.45
CA LYS A 119 -18.46 -3.19 -6.73
C LYS A 119 -19.13 -2.91 -5.39
N ASN A 120 -18.66 -1.89 -4.66
CA ASN A 120 -19.24 -1.50 -3.38
C ASN A 120 -20.64 -0.93 -3.53
N LEU A 121 -20.91 -0.18 -4.60
CA LEU A 121 -22.22 0.36 -4.90
C LEU A 121 -23.26 -0.76 -5.05
N PHE A 122 -22.92 -1.81 -5.75
CA PHE A 122 -23.85 -2.93 -5.98
C PHE A 122 -24.14 -3.72 -4.70
N GLN A 123 -23.29 -3.67 -3.70
CA GLN A 123 -23.52 -4.34 -2.42
C GLN A 123 -24.62 -3.68 -1.58
N PHE A 124 -24.96 -2.42 -1.86
CA PHE A 124 -26.02 -1.70 -1.16
C PHE A 124 -27.39 -1.82 -1.83
N PHE A 125 -27.43 -2.38 -2.99
CA PHE A 125 -28.65 -2.62 -3.74
C PHE A 125 -28.96 -4.10 -3.86
#